data_ce1085ed927e415dbaf74748ae988e55
#
_entry.id   ce1085ed927e415dbaf74748ae988e55
#
_cell.length_a   1.000
_cell.length_b   1.000
_cell.length_c   1.000
_cell.angle_alpha   90.00
_cell.angle_beta   90.00
_cell.angle_gamma   90.00
#
_symmetry.space_group_name_H-M   'P 1'
#
loop_
_entity.id
_entity.type
_entity.pdbx_description
1 polymer ?
#
loop_
_entity_poly.entity_id
_entity_poly.type
_entity_poly.pdbx_seq_one_letter_code
_entity_poly.pdbx_strand_id
1 'polypeptide(L)'
;MKLSKSILAASVGIAALASASLAHAEPTAEVLHWWTSGGEAKAVAALKKDFEEHGGKWEDSPVAGGAGDAAMTVLRSRVLSGDAPSAVQLKGPAIQEWAEQGALANLDDVAKKEDWDAVIPKRIQDIMKYDGDYVAVPVNIHRVNWIWSNPELLAKVGAKEGPKTWKEFNELAEKLKAAGITPLAHGGQPWQDATIFETVVLGMGGPEFYQQALVDLDEDALKSDTMKKVFDEMRTIRGYVDPDFPGRDWNLATAMVMNGKAAMQIMGDWAKGEFLAAGKVPGKDFLCSATPADDGNGFLFNTDSFAMFKVSGEDKIEGQKLLAELIMGKKFQKTFNLLKGSIPARTGVSLDDFDECAKKSEADMQADQKTGGFLPSMAHGMALPGHLSGAIVDVVTAHFNSDMSSDEAVNRLVEAVELAKD
;
A
#
# COMPACT_ATOMS: atom_id res chain seq x y z
N MET A 1 16.67 90.32 -46.25
CA MET A 1 17.85 89.70 -45.61
C MET A 1 17.50 89.20 -44.21
N LYS A 2 17.20 87.94 -44.04
CA LYS A 2 17.30 87.11 -42.80
C LYS A 2 16.80 85.67 -43.10
N LEU A 3 17.73 84.75 -43.11
CA LEU A 3 17.47 83.30 -43.28
C LEU A 3 16.75 82.76 -42.04
N SER A 4 15.71 82.07 -42.28
CA SER A 4 15.10 81.18 -41.22
C SER A 4 15.52 79.76 -41.46
N LYS A 5 16.18 79.16 -40.45
CA LYS A 5 16.59 77.76 -40.46
C LYS A 5 15.40 76.90 -39.91
N SER A 6 14.91 76.06 -40.77
CA SER A 6 13.94 75.02 -40.35
C SER A 6 14.71 73.86 -39.74
N ILE A 7 14.37 73.51 -38.47
CA ILE A 7 14.89 72.35 -37.80
C ILE A 7 13.86 71.23 -37.99
N LEU A 8 14.24 70.16 -38.67
CA LEU A 8 13.46 68.93 -38.83
C LEU A 8 13.68 68.03 -37.58
N ALA A 9 12.69 67.89 -36.76
CA ALA A 9 12.75 66.97 -35.64
C ALA A 9 12.31 65.55 -36.09
N ALA A 10 13.29 64.65 -36.14
CA ALA A 10 13.03 63.22 -36.39
C ALA A 10 12.60 62.56 -35.11
N SER A 11 11.31 62.15 -35.01
CA SER A 11 10.77 61.37 -33.91
C SER A 11 11.14 59.92 -34.11
N VAL A 12 12.09 59.40 -33.31
CA VAL A 12 12.38 57.97 -33.23
C VAL A 12 11.37 57.34 -32.26
N GLY A 13 10.37 56.65 -32.81
CA GLY A 13 9.44 55.82 -32.03
C GLY A 13 10.12 54.55 -31.58
N ILE A 14 10.44 54.44 -30.31
CA ILE A 14 10.85 53.18 -29.66
C ILE A 14 9.59 52.36 -29.45
N ALA A 15 9.38 51.37 -30.33
CA ALA A 15 8.40 50.32 -30.09
C ALA A 15 8.95 49.38 -29.00
N ALA A 16 8.52 49.55 -27.77
CA ALA A 16 8.73 48.59 -26.70
C ALA A 16 7.86 47.34 -26.98
N LEU A 17 8.48 46.32 -27.55
CA LEU A 17 7.91 44.97 -27.58
C LEU A 17 7.82 44.51 -26.13
N ALA A 18 6.64 44.67 -25.50
CA ALA A 18 6.29 44.00 -24.26
C ALA A 18 6.19 42.50 -24.58
N SER A 19 7.26 41.76 -24.33
CA SER A 19 7.23 40.32 -24.26
C SER A 19 6.34 40.00 -23.06
N ALA A 20 5.05 39.77 -23.30
CA ALA A 20 4.16 39.13 -22.30
C ALA A 20 4.71 37.73 -22.12
N SER A 21 5.54 37.53 -21.11
CA SER A 21 5.79 36.21 -20.56
C SER A 21 4.42 35.69 -20.17
N LEU A 22 3.91 34.69 -20.89
CA LEU A 22 2.80 33.87 -20.40
C LEU A 22 3.29 33.28 -19.08
N ALA A 23 2.89 33.88 -17.98
CA ALA A 23 3.09 33.30 -16.67
C ALA A 23 2.29 31.99 -16.69
N HIS A 24 2.95 30.87 -16.96
CA HIS A 24 2.37 29.57 -16.71
C HIS A 24 2.10 29.56 -15.21
N ALA A 25 0.88 29.23 -14.84
CA ALA A 25 0.53 29.01 -13.44
C ALA A 25 1.44 27.92 -12.87
N GLU A 26 1.98 28.13 -11.68
CA GLU A 26 2.84 27.16 -11.01
C GLU A 26 2.05 25.86 -10.79
N PRO A 27 2.51 24.70 -11.31
CA PRO A 27 1.82 23.42 -11.13
C PRO A 27 1.58 23.15 -9.65
N THR A 28 0.32 22.98 -9.23
CA THR A 28 -0.04 22.82 -7.82
C THR A 28 -0.77 21.50 -7.62
N ALA A 29 -0.37 20.71 -6.62
CA ALA A 29 -1.05 19.48 -6.25
C ALA A 29 -1.33 19.42 -4.75
N GLU A 30 -2.60 19.38 -4.37
CA GLU A 30 -3.01 18.99 -3.03
C GLU A 30 -3.09 17.46 -2.99
N VAL A 31 -2.34 16.85 -2.07
CA VAL A 31 -2.18 15.39 -1.99
C VAL A 31 -2.71 14.86 -0.66
N LEU A 32 -3.82 14.12 -0.72
CA LEU A 32 -4.39 13.44 0.43
C LEU A 32 -3.81 12.03 0.53
N HIS A 33 -3.20 11.73 1.68
CA HIS A 33 -2.57 10.44 1.94
C HIS A 33 -2.60 10.09 3.44
N TRP A 34 -2.27 8.83 3.79
CA TRP A 34 -2.19 8.39 5.20
C TRP A 34 -0.79 7.94 5.64
N TRP A 35 0.25 8.25 4.88
CA TRP A 35 1.63 7.92 5.19
C TRP A 35 2.21 8.87 6.24
N THR A 36 2.01 8.54 7.51
CA THR A 36 2.40 9.40 8.65
C THR A 36 3.41 8.75 9.60
N SER A 37 3.72 7.45 9.47
CA SER A 37 4.76 6.77 10.25
C SER A 37 6.18 7.17 9.82
N GLY A 38 7.20 6.77 10.56
CA GLY A 38 8.57 7.19 10.34
C GLY A 38 9.13 6.89 8.95
N GLY A 39 8.97 5.65 8.46
CA GLY A 39 9.39 5.23 7.12
C GLY A 39 8.52 5.83 6.02
N GLU A 40 7.22 5.84 6.24
CA GLU A 40 6.24 6.37 5.29
C GLU A 40 6.40 7.89 5.09
N ALA A 41 6.54 8.65 6.17
CA ALA A 41 6.75 10.10 6.10
C ALA A 41 8.04 10.46 5.33
N LYS A 42 9.10 9.65 5.48
CA LYS A 42 10.33 9.83 4.68
C LYS A 42 10.09 9.57 3.19
N ALA A 43 9.30 8.56 2.86
CA ALA A 43 9.01 8.22 1.47
C ALA A 43 8.16 9.31 0.80
N VAL A 44 7.10 9.80 1.45
CA VAL A 44 6.29 10.90 0.89
C VAL A 44 7.06 12.21 0.81
N ALA A 45 7.96 12.48 1.76
CA ALA A 45 8.83 13.65 1.70
C ALA A 45 9.76 13.63 0.48
N ALA A 46 10.19 12.44 0.03
CA ALA A 46 10.96 12.30 -1.19
C ALA A 46 10.13 12.63 -2.45
N LEU A 47 8.84 12.25 -2.48
CA LEU A 47 7.92 12.63 -3.56
C LEU A 47 7.69 14.13 -3.59
N LYS A 48 7.36 14.71 -2.43
CA LYS A 48 7.19 16.15 -2.27
C LYS A 48 8.40 16.92 -2.79
N LYS A 49 9.59 16.53 -2.33
CA LYS A 49 10.85 17.15 -2.75
C LYS A 49 11.06 17.06 -4.25
N ASP A 50 10.84 15.89 -4.87
CA ASP A 50 11.01 15.70 -6.30
C ASP A 50 10.02 16.55 -7.09
N PHE A 51 8.78 16.69 -6.62
CA PHE A 51 7.75 17.56 -7.21
C PHE A 51 8.13 19.05 -7.14
N GLU A 52 8.60 19.51 -5.98
CA GLU A 52 9.04 20.90 -5.77
C GLU A 52 10.32 21.23 -6.57
N GLU A 53 11.26 20.29 -6.70
CA GLU A 53 12.46 20.44 -7.53
C GLU A 53 12.14 20.59 -9.03
N HIS A 54 10.97 20.08 -9.48
CA HIS A 54 10.47 20.24 -10.85
C HIS A 54 9.52 21.43 -11.02
N GLY A 55 9.47 22.34 -10.05
CA GLY A 55 8.71 23.59 -10.10
C GLY A 55 7.25 23.45 -9.72
N GLY A 56 6.87 22.37 -9.07
CA GLY A 56 5.53 22.18 -8.53
C GLY A 56 5.38 22.74 -7.11
N LYS A 57 4.18 23.18 -6.75
CA LYS A 57 3.79 23.55 -5.39
C LYS A 57 3.02 22.38 -4.75
N TRP A 58 3.60 21.79 -3.72
CA TRP A 58 2.97 20.72 -2.96
C TRP A 58 2.10 21.26 -1.82
N GLU A 59 0.83 20.85 -1.77
CA GLU A 59 -0.08 21.12 -0.66
C GLU A 59 -0.37 19.77 0.05
N ASP A 60 0.10 19.67 1.28
CA ASP A 60 0.08 18.42 2.05
C ASP A 60 -1.24 18.25 2.78
N SER A 61 -1.91 17.11 2.62
CA SER A 61 -3.18 16.78 3.27
C SER A 61 -3.13 15.39 3.93
N PRO A 62 -2.25 15.20 4.95
CA PRO A 62 -2.10 13.91 5.61
C PRO A 62 -3.26 13.63 6.56
N VAL A 63 -3.77 12.40 6.54
CA VAL A 63 -4.80 11.91 7.47
C VAL A 63 -4.26 10.66 8.16
N ALA A 64 -3.88 10.77 9.42
CA ALA A 64 -3.36 9.65 10.19
C ALA A 64 -4.41 8.54 10.38
N GLY A 65 -3.96 7.30 10.30
CA GLY A 65 -4.78 6.11 10.48
C GLY A 65 -4.35 4.99 9.52
N GLY A 66 -4.11 3.81 10.06
CA GLY A 66 -3.69 2.66 9.27
C GLY A 66 -4.71 2.27 8.21
N ALA A 67 -4.22 1.70 7.11
CA ALA A 67 -4.99 1.25 5.95
C ALA A 67 -5.82 2.31 5.19
N GLY A 68 -5.99 3.54 5.71
CA GLY A 68 -6.62 4.66 5.02
C GLY A 68 -8.10 4.90 5.34
N ASP A 69 -8.73 4.20 6.27
CA ASP A 69 -10.16 4.33 6.58
C ASP A 69 -10.56 5.76 6.97
N ALA A 70 -9.76 6.41 7.84
CA ALA A 70 -9.99 7.80 8.23
C ALA A 70 -9.86 8.76 7.03
N ALA A 71 -8.87 8.51 6.16
CA ALA A 71 -8.66 9.29 4.93
C ALA A 71 -9.84 9.16 3.97
N MET A 72 -10.42 7.96 3.82
CA MET A 72 -11.61 7.76 2.97
C MET A 72 -12.84 8.47 3.53
N THR A 73 -12.99 8.59 4.84
CA THR A 73 -14.07 9.37 5.46
C THR A 73 -13.91 10.87 5.16
N VAL A 74 -12.69 11.40 5.29
CA VAL A 74 -12.37 12.79 4.94
C VAL A 74 -12.61 13.05 3.45
N LEU A 75 -12.15 12.14 2.57
CA LEU A 75 -12.34 12.25 1.14
C LEU A 75 -13.82 12.34 0.75
N ARG A 76 -14.66 11.43 1.25
CA ARG A 76 -16.11 11.45 0.97
C ARG A 76 -16.74 12.80 1.36
N SER A 77 -16.41 13.30 2.53
CA SER A 77 -16.92 14.61 3.00
C SER A 77 -16.50 15.76 2.09
N ARG A 78 -15.24 15.77 1.67
CA ARG A 78 -14.67 16.80 0.79
C ARG A 78 -15.28 16.76 -0.61
N VAL A 79 -15.38 15.58 -1.21
CA VAL A 79 -16.00 15.42 -2.54
C VAL A 79 -17.46 15.86 -2.52
N LEU A 80 -18.24 15.50 -1.48
CA LEU A 80 -19.63 15.93 -1.33
C LEU A 80 -19.77 17.44 -1.19
N SER A 81 -18.78 18.12 -0.63
CA SER A 81 -18.75 19.59 -0.53
C SER A 81 -18.19 20.31 -1.77
N GLY A 82 -17.76 19.56 -2.78
CA GLY A 82 -17.16 20.13 -4.01
C GLY A 82 -15.71 20.58 -3.85
N ASP A 83 -15.02 20.10 -2.81
CA ASP A 83 -13.63 20.46 -2.44
C ASP A 83 -12.71 19.23 -2.52
N ALA A 84 -12.72 18.52 -3.65
CA ALA A 84 -11.87 17.35 -3.86
C ALA A 84 -10.38 17.75 -3.94
N PRO A 85 -9.46 16.97 -3.28
CA PRO A 85 -8.02 17.14 -3.45
C PRO A 85 -7.59 16.84 -4.89
N SER A 86 -6.44 17.38 -5.32
CA SER A 86 -5.91 17.10 -6.68
C SER A 86 -5.54 15.63 -6.85
N ALA A 87 -4.89 15.05 -5.86
CA ALA A 87 -4.45 13.66 -5.88
C ALA A 87 -4.80 12.99 -4.54
N VAL A 88 -5.27 11.76 -4.60
CA VAL A 88 -5.68 11.00 -3.43
C VAL A 88 -5.05 9.63 -3.47
N GLN A 89 -4.44 9.22 -2.38
CA GLN A 89 -4.02 7.82 -2.22
C GLN A 89 -5.25 6.93 -2.24
N LEU A 90 -5.36 6.06 -3.24
CA LEU A 90 -6.44 5.08 -3.41
C LEU A 90 -5.86 3.71 -3.79
N LYS A 91 -6.66 2.67 -3.58
CA LYS A 91 -6.25 1.28 -3.85
C LYS A 91 -7.41 0.48 -4.44
N GLY A 92 -7.07 -0.50 -5.29
CA GLY A 92 -7.98 -1.52 -5.76
C GLY A 92 -9.34 -1.02 -6.27
N PRO A 93 -10.44 -1.71 -5.91
CA PRO A 93 -11.81 -1.37 -6.31
C PRO A 93 -12.27 0.05 -5.95
N ALA A 94 -11.70 0.69 -4.92
CA ALA A 94 -12.07 2.07 -4.59
C ALA A 94 -11.75 3.06 -5.73
N ILE A 95 -10.76 2.76 -6.58
CA ILE A 95 -10.48 3.56 -7.78
C ILE A 95 -11.65 3.45 -8.74
N GLN A 96 -12.16 2.24 -8.96
CA GLN A 96 -13.30 1.99 -9.85
C GLN A 96 -14.57 2.68 -9.33
N GLU A 97 -14.86 2.59 -8.03
CA GLU A 97 -16.01 3.22 -7.39
C GLU A 97 -16.03 4.74 -7.59
N TRP A 98 -14.89 5.42 -7.46
CA TRP A 98 -14.78 6.85 -7.71
C TRP A 98 -14.83 7.21 -9.21
N ALA A 99 -14.30 6.34 -10.07
CA ALA A 99 -14.36 6.52 -11.52
C ALA A 99 -15.80 6.38 -12.05
N GLU A 100 -16.56 5.40 -11.56
CA GLU A 100 -17.98 5.21 -11.88
C GLU A 100 -18.84 6.42 -11.52
N GLN A 101 -18.51 7.10 -10.43
CA GLN A 101 -19.14 8.36 -10.03
C GLN A 101 -18.71 9.55 -10.90
N GLY A 102 -17.80 9.34 -11.85
CA GLY A 102 -17.27 10.38 -12.71
C GLY A 102 -16.37 11.39 -11.99
N ALA A 103 -15.82 11.04 -10.81
CA ALA A 103 -15.02 11.94 -9.99
C ALA A 103 -13.55 12.03 -10.42
N LEU A 104 -13.03 11.05 -11.18
CA LEU A 104 -11.63 10.98 -11.53
C LEU A 104 -11.31 11.64 -12.87
N ALA A 105 -10.11 12.21 -12.96
CA ALA A 105 -9.54 12.80 -14.17
C ALA A 105 -8.85 11.72 -15.02
N ASN A 106 -8.81 11.93 -16.33
CA ASN A 106 -8.12 11.07 -17.29
C ASN A 106 -6.63 11.44 -17.35
N LEU A 107 -5.76 10.43 -17.32
CA LEU A 107 -4.30 10.57 -17.38
C LEU A 107 -3.69 10.03 -18.68
N ASP A 108 -4.48 9.71 -19.68
CA ASP A 108 -4.05 9.05 -20.91
C ASP A 108 -3.00 9.83 -21.69
N ASP A 109 -3.04 11.17 -21.64
CA ASP A 109 -2.03 12.02 -22.28
C ASP A 109 -0.63 11.73 -21.70
N VAL A 110 -0.55 11.62 -20.37
CA VAL A 110 0.70 11.26 -19.67
C VAL A 110 1.05 9.80 -19.91
N ALA A 111 0.07 8.91 -19.77
CA ALA A 111 0.27 7.47 -19.90
C ALA A 111 0.78 7.08 -21.29
N LYS A 112 0.24 7.68 -22.36
CA LYS A 112 0.68 7.45 -23.75
C LYS A 112 2.06 8.03 -24.01
N LYS A 113 2.35 9.23 -23.49
CA LYS A 113 3.67 9.89 -23.63
C LYS A 113 4.77 9.05 -22.99
N GLU A 114 4.51 8.44 -21.84
CA GLU A 114 5.46 7.67 -21.04
C GLU A 114 5.39 6.14 -21.27
N ASP A 115 4.54 5.69 -22.22
CA ASP A 115 4.35 4.28 -22.60
C ASP A 115 4.05 3.38 -21.38
N TRP A 116 3.07 3.77 -20.56
CA TRP A 116 2.75 3.07 -19.32
C TRP A 116 2.33 1.62 -19.55
N ASP A 117 1.66 1.31 -20.65
CA ASP A 117 1.25 -0.05 -20.99
C ASP A 117 2.44 -1.01 -21.19
N ALA A 118 3.60 -0.49 -21.60
CA ALA A 118 4.81 -1.30 -21.75
C ALA A 118 5.59 -1.51 -20.44
N VAL A 119 5.34 -0.66 -19.43
CA VAL A 119 6.19 -0.63 -18.22
C VAL A 119 5.45 -1.00 -16.93
N ILE A 120 4.12 -0.96 -16.90
CA ILE A 120 3.32 -1.37 -15.75
C ILE A 120 2.87 -2.83 -15.95
N PRO A 121 2.99 -3.72 -14.95
CA PRO A 121 2.46 -5.08 -15.03
C PRO A 121 0.95 -5.10 -15.31
N LYS A 122 0.50 -5.99 -16.20
CA LYS A 122 -0.89 -6.01 -16.70
C LYS A 122 -1.95 -5.97 -15.59
N ARG A 123 -1.79 -6.76 -14.53
CA ARG A 123 -2.74 -6.80 -13.41
C ARG A 123 -2.83 -5.45 -12.67
N ILE A 124 -1.74 -4.70 -12.62
CA ILE A 124 -1.72 -3.35 -12.03
C ILE A 124 -2.37 -2.35 -12.99
N GLN A 125 -2.12 -2.47 -14.32
CA GLN A 125 -2.81 -1.63 -15.32
C GLN A 125 -4.33 -1.74 -15.18
N ASP A 126 -4.86 -2.96 -15.03
CA ASP A 126 -6.29 -3.21 -14.91
C ASP A 126 -6.93 -2.51 -13.70
N ILE A 127 -6.16 -2.34 -12.62
CA ILE A 127 -6.57 -1.60 -11.42
C ILE A 127 -6.53 -0.09 -11.67
N MET A 128 -5.54 0.40 -12.42
CA MET A 128 -5.32 1.84 -12.66
C MET A 128 -6.22 2.41 -13.75
N LYS A 129 -6.91 1.57 -14.51
CA LYS A 129 -7.75 1.96 -15.64
C LYS A 129 -9.24 1.84 -15.33
N TYR A 130 -10.02 2.76 -15.87
CA TYR A 130 -11.48 2.70 -15.93
C TYR A 130 -11.93 2.95 -17.38
N ASP A 131 -12.78 2.09 -17.93
CA ASP A 131 -13.20 2.12 -19.34
C ASP A 131 -12.04 2.18 -20.36
N GLY A 132 -10.87 1.63 -19.96
CA GLY A 132 -9.67 1.60 -20.79
C GLY A 132 -8.73 2.78 -20.58
N ASP A 133 -9.15 3.85 -19.92
CA ASP A 133 -8.36 5.05 -19.66
C ASP A 133 -7.68 4.99 -18.28
N TYR A 134 -6.45 5.48 -18.17
CA TYR A 134 -5.78 5.64 -16.89
C TYR A 134 -6.42 6.75 -16.05
N VAL A 135 -6.78 6.45 -14.82
CA VAL A 135 -7.36 7.38 -13.83
C VAL A 135 -6.54 7.46 -12.53
N ALA A 136 -5.56 6.59 -12.40
CA ALA A 136 -4.64 6.54 -11.27
C ALA A 136 -3.23 6.14 -11.74
N VAL A 137 -2.23 6.47 -10.93
CA VAL A 137 -0.82 6.15 -11.16
C VAL A 137 -0.28 5.31 -9.99
N PRO A 138 0.33 4.11 -10.26
CA PRO A 138 0.83 3.24 -9.21
C PRO A 138 2.18 3.73 -8.68
N VAL A 139 2.37 3.68 -7.36
CA VAL A 139 3.58 4.14 -6.67
C VAL A 139 4.53 2.99 -6.36
N ASN A 140 3.97 1.84 -6.01
CA ASN A 140 4.72 0.68 -5.52
C ASN A 140 3.95 -0.63 -5.75
N ILE A 141 4.64 -1.74 -5.46
CA ILE A 141 4.00 -3.03 -5.16
C ILE A 141 4.53 -3.48 -3.81
N HIS A 142 3.63 -3.69 -2.87
CA HIS A 142 3.88 -4.28 -1.56
C HIS A 142 3.62 -5.78 -1.59
N ARG A 143 4.46 -6.53 -0.91
CA ARG A 143 4.09 -7.88 -0.45
C ARG A 143 3.54 -7.78 0.96
N VAL A 144 2.34 -8.28 1.17
CA VAL A 144 1.64 -8.24 2.45
C VAL A 144 2.08 -9.38 3.38
N ASN A 145 2.25 -10.57 2.83
CA ASN A 145 2.51 -11.79 3.58
C ASN A 145 3.99 -12.01 3.90
N TRP A 146 4.53 -11.16 4.81
CA TRP A 146 5.86 -11.29 5.38
C TRP A 146 5.82 -11.62 6.88
N ILE A 147 6.85 -12.36 7.35
CA ILE A 147 7.25 -12.42 8.76
C ILE A 147 8.56 -11.66 8.93
N TRP A 148 8.54 -10.68 9.81
CA TRP A 148 9.70 -9.93 10.29
C TRP A 148 10.15 -10.52 11.62
N SER A 149 11.41 -10.89 11.75
CA SER A 149 11.90 -11.59 12.94
C SER A 149 13.14 -10.93 13.51
N ASN A 150 13.26 -10.96 14.85
CA ASN A 150 14.45 -10.54 15.56
C ASN A 150 15.43 -11.73 15.68
N PRO A 151 16.59 -11.70 15.00
CA PRO A 151 17.53 -12.83 14.97
C PRO A 151 18.11 -13.19 16.35
N GLU A 152 18.28 -12.19 17.23
CA GLU A 152 18.83 -12.43 18.58
C GLU A 152 17.84 -13.20 19.45
N LEU A 153 16.54 -12.90 19.32
CA LEU A 153 15.50 -13.62 20.08
C LEU A 153 15.27 -15.02 19.53
N LEU A 154 15.30 -15.20 18.20
CA LEU A 154 15.24 -16.52 17.59
C LEU A 154 16.43 -17.41 18.03
N ALA A 155 17.63 -16.84 18.07
CA ALA A 155 18.82 -17.58 18.49
C ALA A 155 18.72 -18.10 19.95
N LYS A 156 18.03 -17.40 20.86
CA LYS A 156 17.82 -17.85 22.25
C LYS A 156 17.08 -19.18 22.35
N VAL A 157 16.29 -19.52 21.34
CA VAL A 157 15.53 -20.79 21.26
C VAL A 157 16.08 -21.75 20.21
N GLY A 158 17.28 -21.46 19.68
CA GLY A 158 17.98 -22.31 18.72
C GLY A 158 17.50 -22.17 17.27
N ALA A 159 16.65 -21.19 16.95
CA ALA A 159 16.20 -20.90 15.59
C ALA A 159 17.16 -19.92 14.90
N LYS A 160 17.36 -20.09 13.58
CA LYS A 160 18.21 -19.22 12.74
C LYS A 160 17.44 -18.52 11.64
N GLU A 161 16.27 -19.01 11.32
CA GLU A 161 15.39 -18.58 10.22
C GLU A 161 13.96 -18.46 10.73
N GLY A 162 13.11 -17.77 9.97
CA GLY A 162 11.68 -17.78 10.20
C GLY A 162 11.04 -19.15 9.86
N PRO A 163 9.87 -19.45 10.43
CA PRO A 163 9.15 -20.70 10.19
C PRO A 163 8.65 -20.80 8.74
N LYS A 164 8.61 -22.01 8.18
CA LYS A 164 8.17 -22.27 6.79
C LYS A 164 6.74 -22.84 6.72
N THR A 165 6.30 -23.49 7.78
CA THR A 165 4.95 -24.06 7.90
C THR A 165 4.27 -23.52 9.16
N TRP A 166 2.93 -23.59 9.24
CA TRP A 166 2.19 -23.17 10.43
C TRP A 166 2.53 -24.05 11.63
N LYS A 167 2.81 -25.33 11.39
CA LYS A 167 3.33 -26.21 12.43
C LYS A 167 4.66 -25.71 13.01
N GLU A 168 5.63 -25.37 12.14
CA GLU A 168 6.92 -24.81 12.57
C GLU A 168 6.74 -23.46 13.30
N PHE A 169 5.80 -22.61 12.84
CA PHE A 169 5.46 -21.36 13.49
C PHE A 169 4.99 -21.59 14.92
N ASN A 170 4.04 -22.51 15.12
CA ASN A 170 3.50 -22.82 16.42
C ASN A 170 4.57 -23.44 17.36
N GLU A 171 5.39 -24.38 16.87
CA GLU A 171 6.49 -24.95 17.62
C GLU A 171 7.53 -23.89 18.06
N LEU A 172 7.84 -22.95 17.17
CA LEU A 172 8.75 -21.84 17.47
C LEU A 172 8.13 -20.86 18.48
N ALA A 173 6.86 -20.51 18.31
CA ALA A 173 6.13 -19.63 19.21
C ALA A 173 6.04 -20.21 20.64
N GLU A 174 5.77 -21.50 20.78
CA GLU A 174 5.75 -22.17 22.08
C GLU A 174 7.14 -22.19 22.75
N LYS A 175 8.23 -22.42 22.00
CA LYS A 175 9.59 -22.33 22.53
C LYS A 175 9.93 -20.90 23.01
N LEU A 176 9.54 -19.88 22.26
CA LEU A 176 9.71 -18.47 22.62
C LEU A 176 8.93 -18.14 23.91
N LYS A 177 7.66 -18.56 23.97
CA LYS A 177 6.80 -18.36 25.13
C LYS A 177 7.36 -19.05 26.39
N ALA A 178 7.84 -20.28 26.24
CA ALA A 178 8.49 -21.02 27.34
C ALA A 178 9.80 -20.34 27.82
N ALA A 179 10.47 -19.60 26.94
CA ALA A 179 11.66 -18.78 27.28
C ALA A 179 11.30 -17.39 27.84
N GLY A 180 10.01 -17.07 28.05
CA GLY A 180 9.55 -15.78 28.54
C GLY A 180 9.63 -14.65 27.50
N ILE A 181 9.65 -14.99 26.20
CA ILE A 181 9.73 -14.06 25.11
C ILE A 181 8.35 -13.98 24.43
N THR A 182 7.83 -12.77 24.22
CA THR A 182 6.59 -12.58 23.43
C THR A 182 6.84 -13.08 22.00
N PRO A 183 6.11 -14.11 21.53
CA PRO A 183 6.37 -14.68 20.21
C PRO A 183 6.04 -13.74 19.07
N LEU A 184 4.86 -13.08 19.14
CA LEU A 184 4.31 -12.29 18.05
C LEU A 184 3.95 -10.86 18.52
N ALA A 185 4.58 -9.85 17.94
CA ALA A 185 4.13 -8.47 18.03
C ALA A 185 2.94 -8.27 17.09
N HIS A 186 1.86 -7.69 17.61
CA HIS A 186 0.65 -7.41 16.85
C HIS A 186 0.07 -6.06 17.24
N GLY A 187 -0.55 -5.38 16.30
CA GLY A 187 -1.37 -4.22 16.58
C GLY A 187 -2.84 -4.62 16.71
N GLY A 188 -3.64 -3.79 17.36
CA GLY A 188 -5.03 -4.12 17.66
C GLY A 188 -6.06 -3.43 16.79
N GLN A 189 -5.70 -3.07 15.57
CA GLN A 189 -6.63 -2.49 14.61
C GLN A 189 -7.22 -3.60 13.71
N PRO A 190 -8.50 -3.54 13.33
CA PRO A 190 -9.18 -4.61 12.57
C PRO A 190 -8.45 -5.06 11.30
N TRP A 191 -7.89 -4.14 10.53
CA TRP A 191 -7.13 -4.46 9.33
C TRP A 191 -5.87 -5.29 9.60
N GLN A 192 -5.28 -5.19 10.82
CA GLN A 192 -4.12 -6.01 11.20
C GLN A 192 -4.53 -7.43 11.52
N ASP A 193 -5.69 -7.64 12.17
CA ASP A 193 -6.27 -8.97 12.37
C ASP A 193 -6.56 -9.62 11.01
N ALA A 194 -7.14 -8.86 10.08
CA ALA A 194 -7.41 -9.31 8.72
C ALA A 194 -6.13 -9.62 7.92
N THR A 195 -5.04 -8.90 8.14
CA THR A 195 -3.73 -9.19 7.53
C THR A 195 -3.21 -10.55 7.96
N ILE A 196 -3.32 -10.90 9.23
CA ILE A 196 -2.95 -12.25 9.71
C ILE A 196 -3.91 -13.28 9.09
N PHE A 197 -5.22 -13.03 9.14
CA PHE A 197 -6.23 -13.94 8.62
C PHE A 197 -5.98 -14.30 7.15
N GLU A 198 -5.81 -13.32 6.26
CA GLU A 198 -5.59 -13.61 4.84
C GLU A 198 -4.29 -14.38 4.59
N THR A 199 -3.25 -14.15 5.41
CA THR A 199 -2.00 -14.92 5.29
C THR A 199 -2.17 -16.36 5.78
N VAL A 200 -3.01 -16.59 6.77
CA VAL A 200 -3.37 -17.95 7.23
C VAL A 200 -4.23 -18.66 6.19
N VAL A 201 -5.22 -17.97 5.59
CA VAL A 201 -6.04 -18.51 4.49
C VAL A 201 -5.14 -18.98 3.33
N LEU A 202 -4.22 -18.12 2.88
CA LEU A 202 -3.28 -18.48 1.81
C LEU A 202 -2.38 -19.64 2.23
N GLY A 203 -1.78 -19.57 3.41
CA GLY A 203 -0.78 -20.55 3.84
C GLY A 203 -1.35 -21.93 4.13
N MET A 204 -2.61 -22.05 4.55
CA MET A 204 -3.27 -23.33 4.84
C MET A 204 -4.04 -23.90 3.65
N GLY A 205 -4.61 -23.06 2.81
CA GLY A 205 -5.47 -23.47 1.69
C GLY A 205 -4.83 -23.34 0.31
N GLY A 206 -3.70 -22.65 0.21
CA GLY A 206 -3.03 -22.38 -1.05
C GLY A 206 -3.68 -21.27 -1.90
N PRO A 207 -3.06 -20.95 -3.05
CA PRO A 207 -3.49 -19.85 -3.91
C PRO A 207 -4.92 -20.01 -4.47
N GLU A 208 -5.31 -21.24 -4.86
CA GLU A 208 -6.63 -21.51 -5.41
C GLU A 208 -7.73 -21.30 -4.35
N PHE A 209 -7.52 -21.82 -3.16
CA PHE A 209 -8.45 -21.62 -2.04
C PHE A 209 -8.59 -20.15 -1.65
N TYR A 210 -7.46 -19.42 -1.61
CA TYR A 210 -7.49 -17.98 -1.35
C TYR A 210 -8.32 -17.24 -2.40
N GLN A 211 -8.12 -17.55 -3.69
CA GLN A 211 -8.88 -16.94 -4.79
C GLN A 211 -10.38 -17.22 -4.61
N GLN A 212 -10.78 -18.48 -4.37
CA GLN A 212 -12.18 -18.86 -4.18
C GLN A 212 -12.80 -18.16 -2.96
N ALA A 213 -12.10 -18.19 -1.81
CA ALA A 213 -12.67 -17.71 -0.56
C ALA A 213 -12.67 -16.18 -0.42
N LEU A 214 -11.57 -15.48 -0.80
CA LEU A 214 -11.36 -14.08 -0.49
C LEU A 214 -11.37 -13.14 -1.71
N VAL A 215 -11.52 -13.67 -2.91
CA VAL A 215 -11.67 -12.87 -4.13
C VAL A 215 -13.01 -13.15 -4.80
N ASP A 216 -13.33 -14.42 -5.04
CA ASP A 216 -14.56 -14.85 -5.70
C ASP A 216 -15.75 -14.96 -4.72
N LEU A 217 -15.47 -15.02 -3.43
CA LEU A 217 -16.45 -15.18 -2.34
C LEU A 217 -17.35 -16.40 -2.54
N ASP A 218 -16.71 -17.53 -2.91
CA ASP A 218 -17.39 -18.81 -3.10
C ASP A 218 -17.90 -19.34 -1.76
N GLU A 219 -19.19 -19.62 -1.68
CA GLU A 219 -19.86 -20.02 -0.44
C GLU A 219 -19.33 -21.37 0.10
N ASP A 220 -19.02 -22.32 -0.80
CA ASP A 220 -18.50 -23.63 -0.40
C ASP A 220 -17.08 -23.52 0.17
N ALA A 221 -16.26 -22.61 -0.39
CA ALA A 221 -14.95 -22.30 0.16
C ALA A 221 -15.07 -21.64 1.55
N LEU A 222 -15.97 -20.68 1.69
CA LEU A 222 -16.20 -19.98 2.98
C LEU A 222 -16.73 -20.89 4.10
N LYS A 223 -17.55 -21.92 3.78
CA LYS A 223 -18.09 -22.89 4.76
C LYS A 223 -17.20 -24.11 4.98
N SER A 224 -16.08 -24.23 4.30
CA SER A 224 -15.26 -25.43 4.27
C SER A 224 -14.59 -25.75 5.61
N ASP A 225 -14.20 -27.00 5.80
CA ASP A 225 -13.36 -27.43 6.91
C ASP A 225 -11.99 -26.70 6.91
N THR A 226 -11.50 -26.29 5.74
CA THR A 226 -10.27 -25.49 5.60
C THR A 226 -10.47 -24.12 6.24
N MET A 227 -11.57 -23.42 5.98
CA MET A 227 -11.86 -22.12 6.61
C MET A 227 -12.02 -22.25 8.12
N LYS A 228 -12.64 -23.34 8.61
CA LYS A 228 -12.71 -23.61 10.04
C LYS A 228 -11.31 -23.76 10.65
N LYS A 229 -10.42 -24.52 10.02
CA LYS A 229 -9.03 -24.67 10.47
C LYS A 229 -8.27 -23.34 10.46
N VAL A 230 -8.56 -22.46 9.51
CA VAL A 230 -8.02 -21.09 9.50
C VAL A 230 -8.43 -20.33 10.77
N PHE A 231 -9.70 -20.37 11.17
CA PHE A 231 -10.14 -19.74 12.42
C PHE A 231 -9.54 -20.41 13.66
N ASP A 232 -9.36 -21.74 13.66
CA ASP A 232 -8.66 -22.45 14.74
C ASP A 232 -7.20 -21.97 14.87
N GLU A 233 -6.51 -21.78 13.74
CA GLU A 233 -5.15 -21.24 13.72
C GLU A 233 -5.12 -19.77 14.19
N MET A 234 -6.08 -18.95 13.78
CA MET A 234 -6.22 -17.57 14.27
C MET A 234 -6.35 -17.52 15.79
N ARG A 235 -7.11 -18.48 16.38
CA ARG A 235 -7.23 -18.63 17.83
C ARG A 235 -5.90 -19.01 18.48
N THR A 236 -5.13 -19.89 17.86
CA THR A 236 -3.80 -20.29 18.30
C THR A 236 -2.84 -19.11 18.28
N ILE A 237 -2.79 -18.38 17.17
CA ILE A 237 -1.97 -17.17 16.99
C ILE A 237 -2.31 -16.11 18.04
N ARG A 238 -3.59 -15.93 18.37
CA ARG A 238 -4.02 -15.00 19.43
C ARG A 238 -3.36 -15.30 20.79
N GLY A 239 -3.06 -16.57 21.05
CA GLY A 239 -2.34 -17.01 22.27
C GLY A 239 -0.85 -16.62 22.32
N TYR A 240 -0.29 -16.12 21.24
CA TYR A 240 1.12 -15.69 21.09
C TYR A 240 1.31 -14.18 21.14
N VAL A 241 0.24 -13.41 21.13
CA VAL A 241 0.23 -11.96 21.21
C VAL A 241 0.15 -11.49 22.66
N ASP A 242 0.85 -10.41 22.99
CA ASP A 242 0.77 -9.82 24.33
C ASP A 242 -0.60 -9.21 24.63
N PRO A 243 -1.01 -9.10 25.91
CA PRO A 243 -2.36 -8.65 26.29
C PRO A 243 -2.61 -7.16 25.99
N ASP A 244 -1.57 -6.35 25.83
CA ASP A 244 -1.66 -4.90 25.66
C ASP A 244 -1.76 -4.47 24.17
N PHE A 245 -2.04 -5.42 23.27
CA PHE A 245 -2.08 -5.15 21.82
C PHE A 245 -3.30 -4.34 21.36
N PRO A 246 -4.48 -4.35 22.00
CA PRO A 246 -5.67 -3.68 21.49
C PRO A 246 -5.42 -2.17 21.21
N GLY A 247 -5.77 -1.73 20.00
CA GLY A 247 -5.60 -0.34 19.56
C GLY A 247 -4.15 0.06 19.25
N ARG A 248 -3.18 -0.83 19.37
CA ARG A 248 -1.78 -0.54 19.03
C ARG A 248 -1.63 -0.34 17.53
N ASP A 249 -0.93 0.74 17.14
CA ASP A 249 -0.56 0.96 15.76
C ASP A 249 0.48 -0.07 15.28
N TRP A 250 0.45 -0.40 13.99
CA TRP A 250 1.30 -1.40 13.37
C TRP A 250 2.81 -1.11 13.51
N ASN A 251 3.20 0.15 13.40
CA ASN A 251 4.58 0.59 13.53
C ASN A 251 5.11 0.46 14.97
N LEU A 252 4.23 0.57 15.97
CA LEU A 252 4.58 0.29 17.36
C LEU A 252 4.82 -1.21 17.58
N ALA A 253 4.04 -2.08 16.93
CA ALA A 253 4.31 -3.52 16.92
C ALA A 253 5.66 -3.82 16.22
N THR A 254 5.97 -3.15 15.09
CA THR A 254 7.28 -3.25 14.43
C THR A 254 8.40 -2.81 15.37
N ALA A 255 8.22 -1.73 16.12
CA ALA A 255 9.18 -1.27 17.12
C ALA A 255 9.41 -2.29 18.25
N MET A 256 8.43 -3.13 18.61
CA MET A 256 8.63 -4.22 19.56
C MET A 256 9.64 -5.24 19.06
N VAL A 257 9.57 -5.62 17.77
CA VAL A 257 10.55 -6.53 17.16
C VAL A 257 11.92 -5.88 17.09
N MET A 258 12.01 -4.62 16.65
CA MET A 258 13.27 -3.88 16.59
C MET A 258 13.99 -3.79 17.92
N ASN A 259 13.23 -3.62 19.00
CA ASN A 259 13.76 -3.40 20.34
C ASN A 259 13.85 -4.70 21.19
N GLY A 260 13.64 -5.87 20.57
CA GLY A 260 13.74 -7.16 21.25
C GLY A 260 12.66 -7.39 22.32
N LYS A 261 11.49 -6.78 22.18
CA LYS A 261 10.32 -6.97 23.04
C LYS A 261 9.41 -8.09 22.56
N ALA A 262 9.44 -8.40 21.27
CA ALA A 262 8.77 -9.53 20.65
C ALA A 262 9.68 -10.13 19.57
N ALA A 263 9.49 -11.42 19.30
CA ALA A 263 10.37 -12.15 18.39
C ALA A 263 9.99 -11.96 16.92
N MET A 264 8.72 -11.91 16.59
CA MET A 264 8.21 -11.87 15.22
C MET A 264 7.07 -10.87 15.06
N GLN A 265 6.80 -10.48 13.80
CA GLN A 265 5.59 -9.75 13.39
C GLN A 265 5.17 -10.25 12.01
N ILE A 266 3.89 -10.53 11.81
CA ILE A 266 3.28 -10.72 10.48
C ILE A 266 2.78 -9.36 10.02
N MET A 267 3.37 -8.82 8.94
CA MET A 267 3.03 -7.49 8.42
C MET A 267 3.65 -7.31 7.04
N GLY A 268 3.04 -6.50 6.20
CA GLY A 268 3.57 -6.18 4.89
C GLY A 268 4.93 -5.47 4.92
N ASP A 269 5.54 -5.35 3.76
CA ASP A 269 6.91 -4.85 3.62
C ASP A 269 7.09 -3.35 3.94
N TRP A 270 6.02 -2.59 4.16
CA TRP A 270 6.10 -1.26 4.76
C TRP A 270 6.72 -1.29 6.17
N ALA A 271 6.63 -2.42 6.89
CA ALA A 271 7.34 -2.61 8.15
C ALA A 271 8.87 -2.53 7.96
N LYS A 272 9.40 -3.00 6.82
CA LYS A 272 10.81 -2.84 6.47
C LYS A 272 11.23 -1.37 6.42
N GLY A 273 10.36 -0.50 5.90
CA GLY A 273 10.58 0.95 5.90
C GLY A 273 10.86 1.51 7.31
N GLU A 274 10.17 1.03 8.33
CA GLU A 274 10.42 1.42 9.73
C GLU A 274 11.77 0.92 10.24
N PHE A 275 12.13 -0.36 9.96
CA PHE A 275 13.46 -0.89 10.30
C PHE A 275 14.58 -0.07 9.66
N LEU A 276 14.46 0.21 8.35
CA LEU A 276 15.46 1.01 7.62
C LEU A 276 15.52 2.45 8.11
N ALA A 277 14.38 3.08 8.43
CA ALA A 277 14.30 4.42 8.99
C ALA A 277 14.99 4.53 10.35
N ALA A 278 15.01 3.42 11.12
CA ALA A 278 15.71 3.27 12.39
C ALA A 278 17.20 2.85 12.23
N GLY A 279 17.72 2.77 11.00
CA GLY A 279 19.10 2.38 10.72
C GLY A 279 19.39 0.89 10.90
N LYS A 280 18.36 0.03 10.92
CA LYS A 280 18.50 -1.42 11.02
C LYS A 280 18.87 -2.04 9.68
N VAL A 281 19.68 -3.08 9.71
CA VAL A 281 20.25 -3.75 8.53
C VAL A 281 19.57 -5.11 8.33
N PRO A 282 18.96 -5.40 7.14
CA PRO A 282 18.41 -6.70 6.80
C PRO A 282 19.47 -7.82 6.93
N GLY A 283 19.05 -8.97 7.41
CA GLY A 283 19.92 -10.14 7.62
C GLY A 283 20.82 -10.06 8.86
N LYS A 284 20.95 -8.88 9.47
CA LYS A 284 21.73 -8.65 10.68
C LYS A 284 20.86 -8.27 11.88
N ASP A 285 20.10 -7.18 11.76
CA ASP A 285 19.30 -6.65 12.85
C ASP A 285 17.83 -7.14 12.79
N PHE A 286 17.41 -7.62 11.65
CA PHE A 286 16.12 -8.26 11.41
C PHE A 286 16.18 -9.24 10.23
N LEU A 287 15.31 -10.23 10.25
CA LEU A 287 15.13 -11.20 9.15
C LEU A 287 13.78 -10.97 8.47
N CYS A 288 13.72 -11.22 7.17
CA CYS A 288 12.49 -11.25 6.38
C CYS A 288 12.27 -12.67 5.84
N SER A 289 11.10 -13.22 6.07
CA SER A 289 10.66 -14.51 5.53
C SER A 289 9.25 -14.38 4.98
N ALA A 290 8.92 -15.15 3.92
CA ALA A 290 7.52 -15.32 3.58
C ALA A 290 6.76 -15.91 4.78
N THR A 291 5.46 -15.62 4.88
CA THR A 291 4.61 -16.27 5.91
C THR A 291 4.59 -17.78 5.70
N PRO A 292 4.32 -18.56 6.77
CA PRO A 292 4.22 -20.02 6.68
C PRO A 292 3.24 -20.46 5.60
N ALA A 293 3.56 -21.56 4.92
CA ALA A 293 2.69 -22.16 3.91
C ALA A 293 2.76 -23.68 3.99
N ASP A 294 1.61 -24.31 4.23
CA ASP A 294 1.46 -25.77 4.31
C ASP A 294 1.02 -26.31 2.96
N ASP A 295 0.24 -25.56 2.17
CA ASP A 295 -0.31 -25.98 0.87
C ASP A 295 -0.01 -24.97 -0.25
N GLY A 296 1.26 -24.72 -0.45
CA GLY A 296 1.73 -23.83 -1.51
C GLY A 296 1.87 -22.37 -1.06
N ASN A 297 2.74 -21.69 -1.77
CA ASN A 297 3.07 -20.28 -1.51
C ASN A 297 2.34 -19.37 -2.52
N GLY A 298 2.19 -18.12 -2.15
CA GLY A 298 1.72 -17.06 -3.02
C GLY A 298 2.20 -15.70 -2.54
N PHE A 299 2.04 -14.73 -3.39
CA PHE A 299 2.37 -13.33 -3.14
C PHE A 299 1.08 -12.52 -2.99
N LEU A 300 0.73 -12.15 -1.77
CA LEU A 300 -0.37 -11.23 -1.53
C LEU A 300 0.12 -9.80 -1.80
N PHE A 301 -0.43 -9.19 -2.84
CA PHE A 301 -0.01 -7.84 -3.20
C PHE A 301 -0.97 -6.75 -2.74
N ASN A 302 -0.39 -5.63 -2.37
CA ASN A 302 -1.05 -4.33 -2.26
C ASN A 302 -0.29 -3.33 -3.14
N THR A 303 -1.01 -2.48 -3.84
CA THR A 303 -0.42 -1.39 -4.63
C THR A 303 -0.99 -0.08 -4.15
N ASP A 304 -0.13 0.78 -3.63
CA ASP A 304 -0.52 2.17 -3.41
C ASP A 304 -0.50 2.92 -4.75
N SER A 305 -1.47 3.76 -4.95
CA SER A 305 -1.58 4.62 -6.13
C SER A 305 -2.12 5.99 -5.75
N PHE A 306 -1.92 6.97 -6.62
CA PHE A 306 -2.64 8.23 -6.57
C PHE A 306 -3.66 8.29 -7.68
N ALA A 307 -4.95 8.38 -7.31
CA ALA A 307 -6.02 8.71 -8.24
C ALA A 307 -6.13 10.24 -8.35
N MET A 308 -6.26 10.75 -9.57
CA MET A 308 -6.41 12.17 -9.81
C MET A 308 -7.89 12.53 -9.87
N PHE A 309 -8.33 13.42 -8.98
CA PHE A 309 -9.71 13.89 -8.94
C PHE A 309 -9.90 15.02 -9.94
N LYS A 310 -11.11 15.16 -10.50
CA LYS A 310 -11.46 16.31 -11.35
C LYS A 310 -11.38 17.60 -10.54
N VAL A 311 -10.51 18.50 -10.95
CA VAL A 311 -10.29 19.80 -10.34
C VAL A 311 -10.47 20.91 -11.37
N SER A 312 -10.66 22.14 -10.91
CA SER A 312 -10.70 23.34 -11.74
C SER A 312 -9.40 24.14 -11.58
N GLY A 313 -8.94 24.75 -12.65
CA GLY A 313 -7.70 25.53 -12.68
C GLY A 313 -6.57 24.82 -13.44
N GLU A 314 -5.92 25.56 -14.32
CA GLU A 314 -4.79 25.06 -15.14
C GLU A 314 -3.62 24.64 -14.26
N ASP A 315 -3.35 25.38 -13.18
CA ASP A 315 -2.32 25.08 -12.19
C ASP A 315 -2.48 23.70 -11.55
N LYS A 316 -3.71 23.34 -11.17
CA LYS A 316 -4.00 22.03 -10.57
C LYS A 316 -3.94 20.88 -11.59
N ILE A 317 -4.45 21.11 -12.81
CA ILE A 317 -4.39 20.12 -13.89
C ILE A 317 -2.95 19.82 -14.27
N GLU A 318 -2.12 20.85 -14.45
CA GLU A 318 -0.70 20.67 -14.74
C GLU A 318 0.05 20.06 -13.53
N GLY A 319 -0.35 20.39 -12.30
CA GLY A 319 0.17 19.75 -11.10
C GLY A 319 -0.11 18.25 -11.07
N GLN A 320 -1.30 17.81 -11.44
CA GLN A 320 -1.65 16.39 -11.54
C GLN A 320 -0.81 15.66 -12.60
N LYS A 321 -0.62 16.26 -13.78
CA LYS A 321 0.20 15.66 -14.84
C LYS A 321 1.66 15.55 -14.43
N LEU A 322 2.23 16.62 -13.87
CA LEU A 322 3.61 16.62 -13.37
C LEU A 322 3.78 15.54 -12.28
N LEU A 323 2.84 15.45 -11.34
CA LEU A 323 2.88 14.44 -10.28
C LEU A 323 2.85 13.01 -10.85
N ALA A 324 1.97 12.76 -11.82
CA ALA A 324 1.85 11.46 -12.48
C ALA A 324 3.13 11.08 -13.27
N GLU A 325 3.72 12.03 -14.02
CA GLU A 325 4.99 11.83 -14.73
C GLU A 325 6.13 11.47 -13.75
N LEU A 326 6.24 12.22 -12.66
CA LEU A 326 7.30 12.01 -11.66
C LEU A 326 7.15 10.66 -10.97
N ILE A 327 5.92 10.27 -10.56
CA ILE A 327 5.64 8.99 -9.91
C ILE A 327 6.07 7.83 -10.81
N MET A 328 5.82 7.89 -12.11
CA MET A 328 6.25 6.85 -13.04
C MET A 328 7.73 6.95 -13.45
N GLY A 329 8.41 8.01 -13.06
CA GLY A 329 9.85 8.18 -13.32
C GLY A 329 10.70 7.11 -12.59
N LYS A 330 11.69 6.53 -13.29
CA LYS A 330 12.58 5.49 -12.70
C LYS A 330 13.30 5.96 -11.44
N LYS A 331 13.70 7.24 -11.39
CA LYS A 331 14.36 7.86 -10.23
C LYS A 331 13.46 7.82 -9.00
N PHE A 332 12.22 8.27 -9.17
CA PHE A 332 11.24 8.25 -8.07
C PHE A 332 10.90 6.84 -7.65
N GLN A 333 10.53 5.96 -8.58
CA GLN A 333 10.20 4.56 -8.30
C GLN A 333 11.31 3.84 -7.50
N LYS A 334 12.58 4.15 -7.79
CA LYS A 334 13.70 3.63 -7.00
C LYS A 334 13.78 4.26 -5.62
N THR A 335 13.84 5.61 -5.55
CA THR A 335 14.06 6.33 -4.29
C THR A 335 12.93 6.10 -3.29
N PHE A 336 11.69 6.18 -3.75
CA PHE A 336 10.52 5.97 -2.90
C PHE A 336 10.48 4.54 -2.33
N ASN A 337 10.66 3.54 -3.18
CA ASN A 337 10.55 2.14 -2.77
C ASN A 337 11.71 1.68 -1.86
N LEU A 338 12.90 2.26 -2.00
CA LEU A 338 13.99 2.07 -1.03
C LEU A 338 13.62 2.58 0.37
N LEU A 339 12.88 3.70 0.46
CA LEU A 339 12.47 4.29 1.74
C LEU A 339 11.22 3.59 2.31
N LYS A 340 10.25 3.28 1.45
CA LYS A 340 8.95 2.69 1.82
C LYS A 340 9.07 1.20 2.20
N GLY A 341 10.09 0.51 1.70
CA GLY A 341 10.30 -0.92 1.94
C GLY A 341 9.72 -1.84 0.87
N SER A 342 8.99 -1.31 -0.09
CA SER A 342 8.29 -1.98 -1.20
C SER A 342 9.21 -2.21 -2.41
N ILE A 343 8.63 -2.69 -3.52
CA ILE A 343 9.28 -2.79 -4.82
C ILE A 343 8.62 -1.85 -5.84
N PRO A 344 9.36 -1.43 -6.90
CA PRO A 344 8.81 -0.56 -7.93
C PRO A 344 7.57 -1.12 -8.63
N ALA A 345 6.58 -0.26 -8.90
CA ALA A 345 5.39 -0.62 -9.67
C ALA A 345 5.64 -0.69 -11.18
N ARG A 346 6.78 -0.17 -11.65
CA ARG A 346 7.16 -0.22 -13.06
C ARG A 346 8.35 -1.14 -13.30
N THR A 347 8.37 -1.77 -14.46
CA THR A 347 9.52 -2.55 -14.95
C THR A 347 10.70 -1.64 -15.33
N GLY A 348 11.90 -2.24 -15.42
CA GLY A 348 13.09 -1.54 -15.88
C GLY A 348 13.73 -0.58 -14.86
N VAL A 349 13.38 -0.70 -13.59
CA VAL A 349 14.10 -0.09 -12.46
C VAL A 349 15.11 -1.10 -11.94
N SER A 350 16.40 -0.72 -11.84
CA SER A 350 17.42 -1.61 -11.26
C SER A 350 17.19 -1.79 -9.77
N LEU A 351 17.29 -3.05 -9.32
CA LEU A 351 17.24 -3.42 -7.90
C LEU A 351 18.65 -3.57 -7.28
N ASP A 352 19.71 -3.11 -7.93
CA ASP A 352 21.08 -3.30 -7.43
C ASP A 352 21.28 -2.69 -6.04
N ASP A 353 20.67 -1.53 -5.78
CA ASP A 353 20.75 -0.86 -4.48
C ASP A 353 19.71 -1.34 -3.46
N PHE A 354 18.80 -2.24 -3.87
CA PHE A 354 17.80 -2.81 -2.97
C PHE A 354 18.39 -3.96 -2.14
N ASP A 355 17.85 -4.14 -0.95
CA ASP A 355 18.23 -5.24 -0.05
C ASP A 355 17.72 -6.61 -0.54
N GLU A 356 18.19 -7.67 0.12
CA GLU A 356 17.82 -9.05 -0.22
C GLU A 356 16.34 -9.34 -0.02
N CYS A 357 15.66 -8.66 0.91
CA CYS A 357 14.21 -8.80 1.10
C CYS A 357 13.43 -8.28 -0.11
N ALA A 358 13.81 -7.11 -0.64
CA ALA A 358 13.17 -6.54 -1.82
C ALA A 358 13.49 -7.37 -3.08
N LYS A 359 14.74 -7.84 -3.25
CA LYS A 359 15.12 -8.72 -4.37
C LYS A 359 14.34 -10.04 -4.32
N LYS A 360 14.17 -10.61 -3.12
CA LYS A 360 13.32 -11.79 -2.95
C LYS A 360 11.86 -11.49 -3.28
N SER A 361 11.33 -10.34 -2.84
CA SER A 361 9.96 -9.91 -3.16
C SER A 361 9.73 -9.87 -4.66
N GLU A 362 10.64 -9.24 -5.42
CA GLU A 362 10.56 -9.16 -6.88
C GLU A 362 10.63 -10.55 -7.54
N ALA A 363 11.55 -11.41 -7.09
CA ALA A 363 11.71 -12.76 -7.65
C ALA A 363 10.46 -13.62 -7.39
N ASP A 364 9.92 -13.58 -6.18
CA ASP A 364 8.71 -14.31 -5.81
C ASP A 364 7.50 -13.77 -6.61
N MET A 365 7.33 -12.45 -6.73
CA MET A 365 6.28 -11.84 -7.54
C MET A 365 6.33 -12.33 -8.99
N GLN A 366 7.51 -12.33 -9.61
CA GLN A 366 7.68 -12.79 -11.00
C GLN A 366 7.38 -14.29 -11.16
N ALA A 367 7.68 -15.10 -10.16
CA ALA A 367 7.36 -16.52 -10.14
C ALA A 367 5.84 -16.72 -10.00
N ASP A 368 5.23 -16.04 -9.05
CA ASP A 368 3.81 -16.20 -8.72
C ASP A 368 2.86 -15.62 -9.77
N GLN A 369 3.29 -14.60 -10.53
CA GLN A 369 2.55 -14.14 -11.73
C GLN A 369 2.38 -15.25 -12.78
N LYS A 370 3.32 -16.20 -12.88
CA LYS A 370 3.28 -17.31 -13.85
C LYS A 370 2.45 -18.49 -13.37
N THR A 371 2.30 -18.65 -12.07
CA THR A 371 1.62 -19.80 -11.44
C THR A 371 0.20 -19.48 -10.95
N GLY A 372 -0.24 -18.22 -11.03
CA GLY A 372 -1.51 -17.76 -10.46
C GLY A 372 -1.44 -17.41 -8.98
N GLY A 373 -0.25 -17.46 -8.37
CA GLY A 373 -0.03 -17.13 -6.96
C GLY A 373 0.11 -15.63 -6.67
N PHE A 374 0.09 -14.75 -7.68
CA PHE A 374 0.09 -13.30 -7.49
C PHE A 374 -1.34 -12.81 -7.24
N LEU A 375 -1.72 -12.68 -5.97
CA LEU A 375 -3.10 -12.52 -5.50
C LEU A 375 -3.34 -11.15 -4.85
N PRO A 376 -4.50 -10.52 -5.08
CA PRO A 376 -4.82 -9.24 -4.45
C PRO A 376 -5.12 -9.43 -2.97
N SER A 377 -4.56 -8.58 -2.11
CA SER A 377 -4.85 -8.59 -0.68
C SER A 377 -6.30 -8.18 -0.40
N MET A 378 -7.05 -9.01 0.32
CA MET A 378 -8.39 -8.67 0.80
C MET A 378 -8.32 -7.64 1.93
N ALA A 379 -7.42 -7.85 2.89
CA ALA A 379 -7.25 -6.97 4.06
C ALA A 379 -6.82 -5.53 3.70
N HIS A 380 -6.21 -5.34 2.51
CA HIS A 380 -5.73 -4.03 2.05
C HIS A 380 -6.56 -3.45 0.91
N GLY A 381 -7.79 -3.95 0.71
CA GLY A 381 -8.74 -3.38 -0.25
C GLY A 381 -8.31 -3.54 -1.71
N MET A 382 -7.56 -4.61 -2.04
CA MET A 382 -7.17 -4.90 -3.42
C MET A 382 -8.11 -5.92 -4.08
N ALA A 383 -8.74 -6.80 -3.30
CA ALA A 383 -9.55 -7.91 -3.80
C ALA A 383 -11.02 -7.55 -3.97
N LEU A 384 -11.57 -6.77 -3.04
CA LEU A 384 -13.02 -6.57 -2.88
C LEU A 384 -13.38 -5.10 -2.69
N PRO A 385 -14.60 -4.68 -3.07
CA PRO A 385 -15.20 -3.43 -2.62
C PRO A 385 -15.21 -3.29 -1.11
N GLY A 386 -15.15 -2.05 -0.61
CA GLY A 386 -14.96 -1.78 0.82
C GLY A 386 -16.05 -2.35 1.73
N HIS A 387 -17.30 -2.44 1.29
CA HIS A 387 -18.41 -3.02 2.07
C HIS A 387 -18.27 -4.54 2.24
N LEU A 388 -17.79 -5.26 1.21
CA LEU A 388 -17.56 -6.70 1.27
C LEU A 388 -16.34 -7.05 2.12
N SER A 389 -15.21 -6.36 1.91
CA SER A 389 -14.02 -6.57 2.75
C SER A 389 -14.29 -6.20 4.20
N GLY A 390 -15.04 -5.12 4.46
CA GLY A 390 -15.45 -4.71 5.80
C GLY A 390 -16.25 -5.77 6.53
N ALA A 391 -17.22 -6.40 5.86
CA ALA A 391 -18.01 -7.48 6.44
C ALA A 391 -17.16 -8.69 6.89
N ILE A 392 -16.15 -9.06 6.08
CA ILE A 392 -15.19 -10.11 6.45
C ILE A 392 -14.33 -9.66 7.64
N VAL A 393 -13.78 -8.46 7.59
CA VAL A 393 -12.91 -7.90 8.64
C VAL A 393 -13.63 -7.85 9.98
N ASP A 394 -14.90 -7.48 10.01
CA ASP A 394 -15.70 -7.43 11.26
C ASP A 394 -15.82 -8.81 11.91
N VAL A 395 -16.09 -9.86 11.14
CA VAL A 395 -16.16 -11.23 11.67
C VAL A 395 -14.81 -11.73 12.16
N VAL A 396 -13.75 -11.49 11.38
CA VAL A 396 -12.37 -11.88 11.74
C VAL A 396 -11.95 -11.20 13.03
N THR A 397 -12.17 -9.89 13.15
CA THR A 397 -11.85 -9.10 14.35
C THR A 397 -12.67 -9.56 15.54
N ALA A 398 -13.96 -9.81 15.37
CA ALA A 398 -14.81 -10.33 16.43
C ALA A 398 -14.32 -11.69 16.93
N HIS A 399 -13.95 -12.61 16.04
CA HIS A 399 -13.39 -13.91 16.42
C HIS A 399 -12.05 -13.76 17.13
N PHE A 400 -11.12 -12.96 16.60
CA PHE A 400 -9.78 -12.80 17.16
C PHE A 400 -9.83 -12.20 18.58
N ASN A 401 -10.77 -11.29 18.85
CA ASN A 401 -10.86 -10.53 20.10
C ASN A 401 -11.92 -11.02 21.09
N SER A 402 -12.57 -12.18 20.85
CA SER A 402 -13.57 -12.76 21.77
C SER A 402 -13.40 -14.28 21.91
N ASP A 403 -14.30 -14.92 22.63
CA ASP A 403 -14.36 -16.38 22.77
C ASP A 403 -15.25 -17.04 21.69
N MET A 404 -15.55 -16.35 20.58
CA MET A 404 -16.31 -16.89 19.46
C MET A 404 -15.66 -18.17 18.94
N SER A 405 -16.43 -19.26 18.82
CA SER A 405 -15.90 -20.51 18.27
C SER A 405 -15.63 -20.39 16.77
N SER A 406 -14.73 -21.25 16.25
CA SER A 406 -14.44 -21.29 14.80
C SER A 406 -15.67 -21.70 13.99
N ASP A 407 -16.53 -22.59 14.49
CA ASP A 407 -17.80 -22.93 13.82
C ASP A 407 -18.75 -21.72 13.73
N GLU A 408 -18.86 -20.96 14.81
CA GLU A 408 -19.65 -19.72 14.81
C GLU A 408 -19.06 -18.67 13.89
N ALA A 409 -17.72 -18.52 13.85
CA ALA A 409 -17.04 -17.58 12.97
C ALA A 409 -17.27 -17.91 11.49
N VAL A 410 -17.20 -19.19 11.10
CA VAL A 410 -17.51 -19.64 9.74
C VAL A 410 -18.96 -19.30 9.36
N ASN A 411 -19.93 -19.60 10.23
CA ASN A 411 -21.33 -19.30 9.96
C ASN A 411 -21.57 -17.80 9.80
N ARG A 412 -21.00 -16.99 10.69
CA ARG A 412 -21.10 -15.52 10.61
C ARG A 412 -20.39 -14.95 9.39
N LEU A 413 -19.28 -15.56 8.95
CA LEU A 413 -18.57 -15.14 7.76
C LEU A 413 -19.44 -15.29 6.49
N VAL A 414 -20.09 -16.46 6.36
CA VAL A 414 -21.01 -16.71 5.24
C VAL A 414 -22.18 -15.73 5.28
N GLU A 415 -22.84 -15.60 6.42
CA GLU A 415 -23.97 -14.69 6.59
C GLU A 415 -23.59 -13.22 6.29
N ALA A 416 -22.44 -12.77 6.80
CA ALA A 416 -21.96 -11.39 6.57
C ALA A 416 -21.65 -11.11 5.11
N VAL A 417 -21.04 -12.08 4.40
CA VAL A 417 -20.74 -11.96 2.96
C VAL A 417 -22.02 -11.98 2.14
N GLU A 418 -22.99 -12.85 2.45
CA GLU A 418 -24.28 -12.89 1.75
C GLU A 418 -25.04 -11.57 1.91
N LEU A 419 -25.14 -11.06 3.14
CA LEU A 419 -25.80 -9.79 3.43
C LEU A 419 -25.10 -8.58 2.76
N ALA A 420 -23.81 -8.65 2.56
CA ALA A 420 -23.06 -7.58 1.92
C ALA A 420 -23.08 -7.64 0.39
N LYS A 421 -23.47 -8.79 -0.21
CA LYS A 421 -23.68 -8.93 -1.66
C LYS A 421 -25.00 -8.35 -2.15
N ASP A 422 -26.04 -8.25 -1.26
CA ASP A 422 -27.38 -7.70 -1.52
C ASP A 422 -27.36 -6.15 -1.46
#